data_da3706b98fb7a2c188f2b0d4f726428c
#
_entry.id   da3706b98fb7a2c188f2b0d4f726428c
#
_cell.length_a   1.000
_cell.length_b   1.000
_cell.length_c   1.000
_cell.angle_alpha   90.00
_cell.angle_beta   90.00
_cell.angle_gamma   90.00
#
_symmetry.space_group_name_H-M   'P 1'
#
loop_
_entity.id
_entity.type
_entity.pdbx_description
1 polymer ?
#
loop_
_entity_poly.entity_id
_entity_poly.type
_entity_poly.pdbx_seq_one_letter_code
_entity_poly.pdbx_strand_id
1 'polypeptide(L)'
;MRYQGITCAFILLAALLSGCGGEKRLPSVVIPGKEKPEVTPVVPEETPDAKVGEVLPLWSEGYLDIHSINTGRGESYFYIFPDGTTMLLDAGGALPGEVHDYGEGNSPGVPSKPNKDIPAADVILHYIQHFSPEVSKGALDYMMVSHYHSDHFGSVNSFFPSHPSGGFVLNSVAAVGAALKVGKLLDRGEFDDPPSSDWFSSTTNYNNYVKFAKWAATSQGTVREKVRVGANDQIVMVHKPSATDAFEVRNLAAGGYVWTGTGTESATRLPSTAELKKMGSSDAGQCGENVMSVALHVRLGAFDWFTGGDCQYNGRSTYAYKDIEAPIAKVMKKVEAMKANHHCTANTNSAELLAVLRPDVLVASSWRDVQPRAETMTRFIKANSEVKIFATNLTDNNKATLASQGFDIGRMSAISGHIVLRVHPSGSRFWVYVLDDSDESYKVSKAFGPYNCQ
;
A
#
# COMPACT_ATOMS: atom_id res chain seq x y z
N MET A 1 -29.43 58.95 3.85
CA MET A 1 -30.82 58.50 4.20
C MET A 1 -30.62 57.19 4.99
N ARG A 2 -30.57 57.21 6.34
CA ARG A 2 -31.65 57.23 7.35
C ARG A 2 -32.78 56.22 7.01
N TYR A 3 -32.91 55.11 7.78
CA TYR A 3 -33.65 54.88 9.02
C TYR A 3 -33.30 53.46 9.51
N GLN A 4 -32.82 53.15 10.74
CA GLN A 4 -33.56 52.91 12.03
C GLN A 4 -34.67 51.88 11.87
N GLY A 5 -34.72 50.73 12.57
CA GLY A 5 -34.50 50.30 13.95
C GLY A 5 -35.87 49.88 14.52
N ILE A 6 -35.93 48.83 15.30
CA ILE A 6 -36.78 48.73 16.50
C ILE A 6 -36.60 47.34 17.15
N THR A 7 -36.17 47.37 18.37
CA THR A 7 -36.12 46.33 19.41
C THR A 7 -37.50 46.20 20.06
N CYS A 8 -37.91 45.05 20.52
CA CYS A 8 -38.87 44.89 21.62
C CYS A 8 -38.54 43.63 22.45
N ALA A 9 -38.16 43.92 23.68
CA ALA A 9 -38.14 42.98 24.80
C ALA A 9 -39.48 43.05 25.52
N PHE A 10 -39.95 41.96 26.10
CA PHE A 10 -40.91 41.95 27.19
C PHE A 10 -40.53 41.00 28.29
N ILE A 11 -40.64 41.55 29.51
CA ILE A 11 -40.25 41.03 30.81
C ILE A 11 -41.51 40.74 31.62
N LEU A 12 -41.41 39.71 32.51
CA LEU A 12 -42.05 39.46 33.80
C LEU A 12 -43.56 39.19 33.89
N LEU A 13 -43.96 38.19 34.68
CA LEU A 13 -44.27 38.39 36.11
C LEU A 13 -44.55 37.07 36.84
N ALA A 14 -44.03 36.96 38.04
CA ALA A 14 -44.27 35.88 39.01
C ALA A 14 -45.57 36.13 39.83
N ALA A 15 -46.21 35.10 40.31
CA ALA A 15 -47.12 35.19 41.43
C ALA A 15 -47.02 33.93 42.32
N LEU A 16 -46.67 34.21 43.58
CA LEU A 16 -46.70 33.32 44.72
C LEU A 16 -48.16 33.12 45.19
N LEU A 17 -48.52 31.92 45.59
CA LEU A 17 -49.49 31.68 46.69
C LEU A 17 -49.11 30.45 47.49
N SER A 18 -49.03 30.62 48.78
CA SER A 18 -48.76 29.71 49.86
C SER A 18 -50.05 28.96 50.26
N GLY A 19 -49.91 27.67 50.62
CA GLY A 19 -50.96 26.91 51.26
C GLY A 19 -50.33 25.80 52.08
N CYS A 20 -50.49 25.89 53.41
CA CYS A 20 -50.07 24.90 54.40
C CYS A 20 -50.97 23.67 54.39
N GLY A 21 -50.37 22.48 54.48
CA GLY A 21 -51.08 21.24 54.78
C GLY A 21 -50.03 20.17 55.17
N GLY A 22 -49.91 19.92 56.46
CA GLY A 22 -48.96 18.94 56.96
C GLY A 22 -49.49 17.53 56.91
N GLU A 23 -48.76 16.62 56.28
CA GLU A 23 -48.89 15.19 56.50
C GLU A 23 -47.58 14.60 56.92
N LYS A 24 -47.60 13.91 58.09
CA LYS A 24 -46.47 13.14 58.60
C LYS A 24 -46.23 11.91 57.76
N ARG A 25 -45.14 11.88 57.00
CA ARG A 25 -44.65 10.65 56.36
C ARG A 25 -43.73 9.88 57.32
N LEU A 26 -44.05 8.58 57.48
CA LEU A 26 -43.21 7.59 58.13
C LEU A 26 -41.91 7.36 57.31
N PRO A 27 -40.77 7.03 57.93
CA PRO A 27 -39.54 6.79 57.20
C PRO A 27 -39.64 5.50 56.37
N SER A 28 -39.40 5.60 55.08
CA SER A 28 -39.26 4.45 54.17
C SER A 28 -37.92 3.76 54.39
N VAL A 29 -37.98 2.50 54.76
CA VAL A 29 -36.82 1.60 54.82
C VAL A 29 -36.33 1.38 53.37
N VAL A 30 -35.13 1.90 53.07
CA VAL A 30 -34.41 1.59 51.82
C VAL A 30 -33.84 0.18 51.92
N ILE A 31 -34.43 -0.76 51.21
CA ILE A 31 -33.84 -2.08 50.99
C ILE A 31 -32.74 -1.92 49.95
N PRO A 32 -31.46 -2.32 50.21
CA PRO A 32 -30.43 -2.28 49.19
C PRO A 32 -30.83 -3.18 48.02
N GLY A 33 -31.09 -2.56 46.86
CA GLY A 33 -31.31 -3.29 45.62
C GLY A 33 -30.05 -4.07 45.26
N LYS A 34 -30.16 -5.38 45.03
CA LYS A 34 -29.11 -6.15 44.40
C LYS A 34 -28.87 -5.54 43.01
N GLU A 35 -27.67 -4.97 42.81
CA GLU A 35 -27.20 -4.61 41.46
C GLU A 35 -27.32 -5.85 40.59
N LYS A 36 -28.09 -5.75 39.52
CA LYS A 36 -28.04 -6.76 38.44
C LYS A 36 -26.63 -6.73 37.88
N PRO A 37 -25.96 -7.88 37.70
CA PRO A 37 -24.68 -7.90 36.99
C PRO A 37 -24.87 -7.28 35.62
N GLU A 38 -24.06 -6.28 35.32
CA GLU A 38 -23.97 -5.65 34.01
C GLU A 38 -23.52 -6.74 33.01
N VAL A 39 -24.44 -7.26 32.24
CA VAL A 39 -24.15 -8.20 31.18
C VAL A 39 -23.49 -7.38 30.09
N THR A 40 -22.17 -7.36 30.06
CA THR A 40 -21.41 -6.86 28.91
C THR A 40 -21.94 -7.60 27.68
N PRO A 41 -22.44 -6.91 26.64
CA PRO A 41 -22.88 -7.57 25.42
C PRO A 41 -21.72 -8.39 24.89
N VAL A 42 -21.84 -9.69 24.81
CA VAL A 42 -20.91 -10.53 24.06
C VAL A 42 -21.15 -10.15 22.60
N VAL A 43 -20.26 -9.31 22.05
CA VAL A 43 -20.21 -9.05 20.62
C VAL A 43 -19.91 -10.41 19.99
N PRO A 44 -20.77 -10.91 19.08
CA PRO A 44 -20.50 -12.17 18.42
C PRO A 44 -19.11 -12.10 17.77
N GLU A 45 -18.31 -13.14 17.96
CA GLU A 45 -17.03 -13.28 17.27
C GLU A 45 -17.33 -13.33 15.76
N GLU A 46 -17.02 -12.23 15.05
CA GLU A 46 -17.28 -12.20 13.62
C GLU A 46 -16.28 -13.15 12.94
N THR A 47 -16.85 -14.17 12.31
CA THR A 47 -16.10 -15.10 11.49
C THR A 47 -15.59 -14.39 10.23
N PRO A 48 -14.41 -14.80 9.69
CA PRO A 48 -13.95 -14.32 8.39
C PRO A 48 -15.05 -14.44 7.32
N ASP A 49 -15.10 -13.45 6.40
CA ASP A 49 -16.09 -13.43 5.31
C ASP A 49 -16.01 -14.65 4.39
N ALA A 50 -14.84 -15.31 4.32
CA ALA A 50 -14.63 -16.53 3.57
C ALA A 50 -13.91 -17.59 4.38
N LYS A 51 -14.24 -18.85 4.08
CA LYS A 51 -13.60 -20.04 4.67
C LYS A 51 -12.54 -20.58 3.73
N VAL A 52 -11.58 -21.28 4.32
CA VAL A 52 -10.58 -22.03 3.54
C VAL A 52 -11.27 -23.00 2.58
N GLY A 53 -10.84 -22.98 1.32
CA GLY A 53 -11.41 -23.77 0.22
C GLY A 53 -12.53 -23.05 -0.57
N GLU A 54 -13.07 -21.96 -0.06
CA GLU A 54 -14.05 -21.12 -0.76
C GLU A 54 -13.34 -20.01 -1.57
N VAL A 55 -13.98 -19.53 -2.64
CA VAL A 55 -13.55 -18.33 -3.37
C VAL A 55 -13.75 -17.12 -2.45
N LEU A 56 -12.76 -16.23 -2.38
CA LEU A 56 -12.92 -14.99 -1.61
C LEU A 56 -14.10 -14.18 -2.15
N PRO A 57 -15.10 -13.81 -1.32
CA PRO A 57 -16.21 -12.97 -1.75
C PRO A 57 -15.69 -11.65 -2.35
N LEU A 58 -16.42 -11.15 -3.36
CA LEU A 58 -16.12 -9.86 -3.95
C LEU A 58 -16.19 -8.75 -2.90
N TRP A 59 -15.51 -7.64 -3.20
CA TRP A 59 -15.56 -6.44 -2.38
C TRP A 59 -17.02 -5.95 -2.20
N SER A 60 -17.32 -5.40 -1.03
CA SER A 60 -18.59 -4.76 -0.69
C SER A 60 -18.39 -3.31 -0.26
N GLU A 61 -19.36 -2.43 -0.52
CA GLU A 61 -19.30 -1.00 -0.19
C GLU A 61 -18.94 -0.78 1.29
N GLY A 62 -18.01 0.14 1.53
CA GLY A 62 -17.47 0.49 2.83
C GLY A 62 -16.19 -0.22 3.21
N TYR A 63 -15.91 -1.42 2.67
CA TYR A 63 -14.65 -2.12 2.92
C TYR A 63 -13.48 -1.48 2.17
N LEU A 64 -12.29 -1.53 2.76
CA LEU A 64 -11.04 -1.29 2.05
C LEU A 64 -10.36 -2.63 1.82
N ASP A 65 -10.15 -3.00 0.56
CA ASP A 65 -9.36 -4.16 0.19
C ASP A 65 -7.98 -3.75 -0.32
N ILE A 66 -6.95 -4.45 0.14
CA ILE A 66 -5.56 -4.28 -0.31
C ILE A 66 -5.04 -5.66 -0.72
N HIS A 67 -4.81 -5.86 -2.01
CA HIS A 67 -4.38 -7.12 -2.58
C HIS A 67 -2.92 -7.02 -3.01
N SER A 68 -2.04 -7.90 -2.49
CA SER A 68 -0.72 -8.16 -3.04
C SER A 68 -0.83 -9.30 -4.04
N ILE A 69 -0.74 -8.98 -5.33
CA ILE A 69 -0.91 -9.94 -6.42
C ILE A 69 0.42 -10.66 -6.65
N ASN A 70 0.42 -11.97 -6.55
CA ASN A 70 1.59 -12.78 -6.86
C ASN A 70 1.64 -13.13 -8.34
N THR A 71 2.50 -12.46 -9.10
CA THR A 71 2.80 -12.75 -10.51
C THR A 71 4.07 -13.58 -10.67
N GLY A 72 4.67 -14.00 -9.57
CA GLY A 72 5.96 -14.67 -9.51
C GLY A 72 7.10 -13.69 -9.29
N ARG A 73 7.19 -12.56 -10.01
CA ARG A 73 8.28 -11.57 -9.90
C ARG A 73 7.76 -10.17 -9.66
N GLY A 74 8.47 -9.43 -8.80
CA GLY A 74 8.24 -8.01 -8.57
C GLY A 74 7.02 -7.72 -7.72
N GLU A 75 6.46 -6.56 -7.90
CA GLU A 75 5.34 -6.06 -7.09
C GLU A 75 4.14 -5.69 -7.95
N SER A 76 2.96 -5.98 -7.40
CA SER A 76 1.69 -5.50 -7.91
C SER A 76 0.69 -5.46 -6.76
N TYR A 77 0.17 -4.28 -6.46
CA TYR A 77 -0.84 -4.08 -5.41
C TYR A 77 -2.10 -3.49 -5.99
N PHE A 78 -3.23 -4.13 -5.71
CA PHE A 78 -4.53 -3.64 -6.11
C PHE A 78 -5.33 -3.20 -4.89
N TYR A 79 -5.88 -2.00 -4.94
CA TYR A 79 -6.67 -1.40 -3.87
C TYR A 79 -8.10 -1.20 -4.36
N ILE A 80 -9.08 -1.52 -3.52
CA ILE A 80 -10.47 -1.13 -3.70
C ILE A 80 -10.85 -0.31 -2.49
N PHE A 81 -11.08 0.98 -2.70
CA PHE A 81 -11.41 1.95 -1.65
C PHE A 81 -12.85 1.78 -1.16
N PRO A 82 -13.24 2.41 -0.04
CA PRO A 82 -14.57 2.21 0.56
C PRO A 82 -15.74 2.55 -0.33
N ASP A 83 -15.57 3.33 -1.39
CA ASP A 83 -16.60 3.70 -2.36
C ASP A 83 -16.51 2.90 -3.68
N GLY A 84 -15.62 1.93 -3.76
CA GLY A 84 -15.36 1.15 -4.97
C GLY A 84 -14.33 1.78 -5.92
N THR A 85 -13.74 2.93 -5.60
CA THR A 85 -12.62 3.51 -6.35
C THR A 85 -11.44 2.53 -6.37
N THR A 86 -10.80 2.38 -7.51
CA THR A 86 -9.78 1.38 -7.76
C THR A 86 -8.40 1.99 -8.00
N MET A 87 -7.36 1.37 -7.44
CA MET A 87 -5.97 1.76 -7.69
C MET A 87 -5.08 0.52 -7.88
N LEU A 88 -4.33 0.49 -8.99
CA LEU A 88 -3.24 -0.45 -9.20
C LEU A 88 -1.92 0.26 -8.96
N LEU A 89 -1.16 -0.18 -7.95
CA LEU A 89 0.19 0.27 -7.64
C LEU A 89 1.18 -0.78 -8.10
N ASP A 90 1.99 -0.42 -9.06
CA ASP A 90 2.94 -1.28 -9.77
C ASP A 90 2.28 -2.44 -10.55
N ALA A 91 2.98 -2.94 -11.53
CA ALA A 91 2.61 -4.07 -12.35
C ALA A 91 3.89 -4.83 -12.74
N GLY A 92 4.60 -5.34 -11.74
CA GLY A 92 5.79 -6.16 -11.93
C GLY A 92 5.42 -7.57 -12.40
N GLY A 93 6.35 -8.23 -13.06
CA GLY A 93 6.16 -9.60 -13.48
C GLY A 93 7.36 -10.17 -14.20
N ALA A 94 7.46 -11.51 -14.19
CA ALA A 94 8.45 -12.24 -14.96
C ALA A 94 8.06 -12.25 -16.46
N LEU A 95 9.05 -12.47 -17.32
CA LEU A 95 8.80 -12.77 -18.73
C LEU A 95 8.27 -14.21 -18.84
N PRO A 96 7.29 -14.48 -19.71
CA PRO A 96 6.81 -15.83 -19.93
C PRO A 96 7.96 -16.77 -20.37
N GLY A 97 7.93 -17.99 -19.86
CA GLY A 97 8.95 -19.00 -20.17
C GLY A 97 10.30 -18.82 -19.52
N GLU A 98 10.56 -17.68 -18.86
CA GLU A 98 11.84 -17.42 -18.24
C GLU A 98 11.80 -17.64 -16.72
N VAL A 99 12.77 -18.41 -16.24
CA VAL A 99 13.19 -18.40 -14.86
C VAL A 99 14.35 -17.41 -14.79
N HIS A 100 14.08 -16.18 -14.34
CA HIS A 100 15.10 -15.15 -14.34
C HIS A 100 16.16 -15.39 -13.30
N ASP A 101 17.40 -15.47 -13.77
CA ASP A 101 18.58 -15.31 -12.95
C ASP A 101 18.83 -13.81 -12.72
N TYR A 102 18.62 -13.34 -11.51
CA TYR A 102 18.95 -11.97 -11.10
C TYR A 102 20.03 -12.00 -10.00
N GLY A 103 21.18 -12.41 -10.41
CA GLY A 103 22.52 -12.25 -9.92
C GLY A 103 22.79 -11.68 -8.55
N GLU A 104 22.80 -12.41 -7.54
CA GLU A 104 23.89 -12.67 -6.62
C GLU A 104 23.98 -14.19 -6.54
N GLY A 105 24.81 -14.78 -7.39
CA GLY A 105 25.14 -16.21 -7.34
C GLY A 105 24.34 -17.15 -8.23
N ASN A 106 23.83 -16.73 -9.39
CA ASN A 106 23.17 -17.61 -10.40
C ASN A 106 21.96 -18.37 -9.88
N SER A 107 21.20 -17.81 -8.96
CA SER A 107 20.01 -18.46 -8.43
C SER A 107 18.76 -18.07 -9.22
N PRO A 108 17.97 -19.05 -9.68
CA PRO A 108 16.72 -18.73 -10.35
C PRO A 108 15.75 -18.05 -9.40
N GLY A 109 15.05 -17.00 -9.91
CA GLY A 109 13.91 -16.41 -9.22
C GLY A 109 12.70 -17.33 -9.25
N VAL A 110 11.60 -16.88 -8.67
CA VAL A 110 10.31 -17.58 -8.75
C VAL A 110 9.80 -17.49 -10.19
N PRO A 111 9.32 -18.60 -10.81
CA PRO A 111 8.70 -18.58 -12.13
C PRO A 111 7.39 -17.78 -12.09
N SER A 112 6.92 -17.33 -13.25
CA SER A 112 5.62 -16.67 -13.39
C SER A 112 4.50 -17.51 -12.78
N LYS A 113 3.53 -16.85 -12.15
CA LYS A 113 2.33 -17.44 -11.56
C LYS A 113 1.09 -17.07 -12.39
N PRO A 114 0.11 -17.94 -12.46
CA PRO A 114 0.01 -19.32 -11.94
C PRO A 114 0.92 -20.31 -12.67
N ASN A 115 1.41 -19.97 -13.86
CA ASN A 115 2.36 -20.77 -14.62
C ASN A 115 3.24 -19.88 -15.51
N LYS A 116 4.31 -20.45 -16.06
CA LYS A 116 5.33 -19.74 -16.84
C LYS A 116 4.87 -19.26 -18.22
N ASP A 117 3.71 -19.70 -18.69
CA ASP A 117 3.24 -19.44 -20.07
C ASP A 117 2.26 -18.26 -20.13
N ILE A 118 1.78 -17.75 -18.98
CA ILE A 118 0.88 -16.61 -18.88
C ILE A 118 1.68 -15.34 -18.58
N PRO A 119 1.58 -14.28 -19.42
CA PRO A 119 2.20 -13.00 -19.13
C PRO A 119 1.67 -12.39 -17.81
N ALA A 120 2.53 -11.77 -17.04
CA ALA A 120 2.14 -11.14 -15.77
C ALA A 120 1.01 -10.11 -15.92
N ALA A 121 1.00 -9.38 -17.05
CA ALA A 121 -0.07 -8.42 -17.34
C ALA A 121 -1.45 -9.08 -17.44
N ASP A 122 -1.53 -10.27 -18.03
CA ASP A 122 -2.78 -11.01 -18.18
C ASP A 122 -3.24 -11.52 -16.81
N VAL A 123 -2.31 -12.04 -15.99
CA VAL A 123 -2.61 -12.45 -14.60
C VAL A 123 -3.15 -11.27 -13.79
N ILE A 124 -2.49 -10.11 -13.87
CA ILE A 124 -2.95 -8.91 -13.17
C ILE A 124 -4.34 -8.49 -13.67
N LEU A 125 -4.56 -8.46 -14.98
CA LEU A 125 -5.85 -8.10 -15.58
C LEU A 125 -6.98 -9.04 -15.12
N HIS A 126 -6.77 -10.36 -15.23
CA HIS A 126 -7.77 -11.34 -14.80
C HIS A 126 -8.08 -11.20 -13.31
N TYR A 127 -7.04 -11.01 -12.49
CA TYR A 127 -7.18 -10.84 -11.04
C TYR A 127 -8.02 -9.60 -10.70
N ILE A 128 -7.62 -8.42 -11.18
CA ILE A 128 -8.31 -7.16 -10.83
C ILE A 128 -9.71 -7.07 -11.43
N GLN A 129 -9.94 -7.67 -12.62
CA GLN A 129 -11.27 -7.79 -13.22
C GLN A 129 -12.18 -8.73 -12.43
N HIS A 130 -11.62 -9.79 -11.84
CA HIS A 130 -12.41 -10.70 -10.98
C HIS A 130 -12.88 -9.97 -9.70
N PHE A 131 -11.99 -9.23 -9.02
CA PHE A 131 -12.32 -8.62 -7.73
C PHE A 131 -13.06 -7.28 -7.82
N SER A 132 -13.04 -6.60 -8.96
CA SER A 132 -13.70 -5.31 -9.13
C SER A 132 -14.67 -5.28 -10.32
N PRO A 133 -15.99 -5.05 -10.06
CA PRO A 133 -16.98 -4.86 -11.12
C PRO A 133 -16.66 -3.67 -12.04
N GLU A 134 -16.04 -2.59 -11.55
CA GLU A 134 -15.66 -1.44 -12.38
C GLU A 134 -14.52 -1.78 -13.33
N VAL A 135 -13.50 -2.47 -12.83
CA VAL A 135 -12.40 -2.94 -13.68
C VAL A 135 -12.87 -3.97 -14.70
N SER A 136 -13.82 -4.83 -14.35
CA SER A 136 -14.44 -5.78 -15.29
C SER A 136 -15.18 -5.08 -16.44
N LYS A 137 -15.64 -3.83 -16.23
CA LYS A 137 -16.22 -2.97 -17.28
C LYS A 137 -15.18 -2.23 -18.12
N GLY A 138 -13.90 -2.39 -17.82
CA GLY A 138 -12.78 -1.80 -18.56
C GLY A 138 -12.31 -0.44 -18.02
N ALA A 139 -12.62 -0.08 -16.76
CA ALA A 139 -12.16 1.16 -16.12
C ALA A 139 -11.25 0.87 -14.92
N LEU A 140 -10.20 1.68 -14.77
CA LEU A 140 -9.31 1.71 -13.61
C LEU A 140 -9.11 3.18 -13.22
N ASP A 141 -9.48 3.56 -12.00
CA ASP A 141 -9.46 4.97 -11.61
C ASP A 141 -8.04 5.51 -11.48
N TYR A 142 -7.16 4.75 -10.81
CA TYR A 142 -5.76 5.12 -10.62
C TYR A 142 -4.84 3.98 -11.04
N MET A 143 -3.79 4.32 -11.79
CA MET A 143 -2.61 3.48 -11.98
C MET A 143 -1.41 4.25 -11.46
N MET A 144 -0.57 3.60 -10.66
CA MET A 144 0.63 4.23 -10.10
C MET A 144 1.86 3.36 -10.38
N VAL A 145 2.97 4.01 -10.71
CA VAL A 145 4.29 3.41 -10.78
C VAL A 145 5.14 3.98 -9.66
N SER A 146 5.55 3.14 -8.71
CA SER A 146 6.30 3.58 -7.54
C SER A 146 7.68 4.12 -7.91
N HIS A 147 8.38 3.43 -8.80
CA HIS A 147 9.68 3.81 -9.37
C HIS A 147 9.98 2.99 -10.63
N TYR A 148 11.08 3.31 -11.33
CA TYR A 148 11.31 2.80 -12.68
C TYR A 148 12.25 1.58 -12.75
N HIS A 149 12.15 0.65 -11.79
CA HIS A 149 12.73 -0.67 -11.91
C HIS A 149 11.79 -1.65 -12.61
N SER A 150 12.36 -2.57 -13.37
CA SER A 150 11.60 -3.48 -14.23
C SER A 150 10.67 -4.45 -13.47
N ASP A 151 10.96 -4.73 -12.23
CA ASP A 151 10.13 -5.55 -11.34
C ASP A 151 8.95 -4.77 -10.72
N HIS A 152 8.79 -3.49 -11.07
CA HIS A 152 7.65 -2.64 -10.70
C HIS A 152 6.80 -2.21 -11.91
N PHE A 153 7.39 -2.03 -13.10
CA PHE A 153 6.64 -1.57 -14.27
C PHE A 153 6.87 -2.40 -15.55
N GLY A 154 7.66 -3.46 -15.43
CA GLY A 154 7.93 -4.40 -16.53
C GLY A 154 9.14 -4.06 -17.37
N SER A 155 9.73 -5.07 -18.00
CA SER A 155 10.84 -4.96 -18.95
C SER A 155 10.34 -4.92 -20.38
N VAL A 156 11.01 -4.15 -21.23
CA VAL A 156 10.85 -4.25 -22.70
C VAL A 156 11.62 -5.48 -23.19
N ASN A 157 10.90 -6.34 -23.91
CA ASN A 157 11.47 -7.53 -24.51
C ASN A 157 10.79 -7.80 -25.85
N SER A 158 11.51 -8.42 -26.81
CA SER A 158 10.96 -8.84 -28.09
C SER A 158 9.84 -9.88 -28.02
N PHE A 159 9.66 -10.46 -26.86
CA PHE A 159 8.57 -11.38 -26.52
C PHE A 159 7.20 -10.71 -26.54
N PHE A 160 7.13 -9.46 -26.14
CA PHE A 160 5.88 -8.72 -26.08
C PHE A 160 5.58 -8.02 -27.41
N PRO A 161 4.31 -8.02 -27.85
CA PRO A 161 3.91 -7.31 -29.06
C PRO A 161 4.00 -5.79 -28.87
N SER A 162 4.23 -5.09 -29.97
CA SER A 162 4.06 -3.63 -29.98
C SER A 162 2.58 -3.28 -30.04
N HIS A 163 2.19 -2.21 -29.37
CA HIS A 163 0.84 -1.68 -29.47
C HIS A 163 0.59 -1.14 -30.89
N PRO A 164 -0.53 -1.50 -31.57
CA PRO A 164 -0.75 -1.16 -33.00
C PRO A 164 -0.70 0.32 -33.35
N SER A 165 -1.14 1.20 -32.44
CA SER A 165 -1.22 2.65 -32.68
C SER A 165 -0.30 3.48 -31.79
N GLY A 166 0.44 2.89 -30.85
CA GLY A 166 1.17 3.64 -29.81
C GLY A 166 2.68 3.70 -30.00
N GLY A 167 3.26 2.82 -30.81
CA GLY A 167 4.71 2.73 -30.98
C GLY A 167 5.48 2.35 -29.70
N PHE A 168 4.81 1.69 -28.76
CA PHE A 168 5.36 1.14 -27.54
C PHE A 168 5.09 -0.37 -27.44
N VAL A 169 5.88 -1.05 -26.60
CA VAL A 169 5.75 -2.48 -26.35
C VAL A 169 4.77 -2.70 -25.21
N LEU A 170 3.89 -3.68 -25.35
CA LEU A 170 2.89 -4.08 -24.35
C LEU A 170 3.55 -4.94 -23.25
N ASN A 171 4.48 -4.35 -22.51
CA ASN A 171 5.00 -4.93 -21.27
C ASN A 171 4.02 -4.69 -20.12
N SER A 172 4.25 -5.31 -18.96
CA SER A 172 3.34 -5.33 -17.80
C SER A 172 2.47 -4.07 -17.62
N VAL A 173 3.04 -2.93 -17.19
CA VAL A 173 2.27 -1.69 -16.95
C VAL A 173 1.60 -1.15 -18.21
N ALA A 174 2.30 -1.22 -19.35
CA ALA A 174 1.75 -0.72 -20.61
C ALA A 174 0.65 -1.63 -21.17
N ALA A 175 0.73 -2.94 -20.95
CA ALA A 175 -0.31 -3.88 -21.37
C ALA A 175 -1.58 -3.69 -20.53
N VAL A 176 -1.45 -3.64 -19.19
CA VAL A 176 -2.60 -3.40 -18.30
C VAL A 176 -3.25 -2.05 -18.60
N GLY A 177 -2.46 -0.98 -18.71
CA GLY A 177 -2.99 0.35 -18.98
C GLY A 177 -3.51 0.55 -20.41
N ALA A 178 -3.11 -0.28 -21.39
CA ALA A 178 -3.70 -0.27 -22.72
C ALA A 178 -5.01 -1.06 -22.80
N ALA A 179 -5.18 -2.07 -21.96
CA ALA A 179 -6.40 -2.89 -21.87
C ALA A 179 -7.53 -2.19 -21.11
N LEU A 180 -7.22 -1.25 -20.22
CA LEU A 180 -8.17 -0.55 -19.36
C LEU A 180 -8.16 0.95 -19.63
N LYS A 181 -9.31 1.60 -19.48
CA LYS A 181 -9.38 3.07 -19.45
C LYS A 181 -8.89 3.54 -18.08
N VAL A 182 -7.64 4.02 -18.02
CA VAL A 182 -7.04 4.56 -16.80
C VAL A 182 -7.47 6.01 -16.62
N GLY A 183 -8.07 6.34 -15.47
CA GLY A 183 -8.47 7.71 -15.13
C GLY A 183 -7.26 8.60 -14.88
N LYS A 184 -6.44 8.23 -13.89
CA LYS A 184 -5.22 8.96 -13.53
C LYS A 184 -4.02 8.02 -13.46
N LEU A 185 -2.91 8.41 -14.13
CA LEU A 185 -1.62 7.75 -14.08
C LEU A 185 -0.68 8.58 -13.20
N LEU A 186 -0.24 7.99 -12.09
CA LEU A 186 0.65 8.62 -11.11
C LEU A 186 2.04 8.00 -11.16
N ASP A 187 3.07 8.79 -11.05
CA ASP A 187 4.45 8.31 -10.95
C ASP A 187 5.35 9.26 -10.14
N ARG A 188 6.60 8.86 -9.94
CA ARG A 188 7.58 9.62 -9.17
C ARG A 188 8.08 10.90 -9.85
N GLY A 189 7.66 11.19 -11.07
CA GLY A 189 8.10 12.29 -11.90
C GLY A 189 9.04 11.87 -13.04
N GLU A 190 9.34 12.81 -13.94
CA GLU A 190 10.16 12.56 -15.10
C GLU A 190 11.67 12.55 -14.78
N PHE A 191 12.48 11.96 -15.65
CA PHE A 191 13.94 12.04 -15.52
C PHE A 191 14.47 13.46 -15.72
N ASP A 192 13.72 14.33 -16.44
CA ASP A 192 14.09 15.72 -16.65
C ASP A 192 13.88 16.60 -15.41
N ASP A 193 13.15 16.09 -14.39
CA ASP A 193 12.99 16.77 -13.12
C ASP A 193 14.31 16.73 -12.33
N PRO A 194 14.93 17.87 -11.97
CA PRO A 194 16.06 17.87 -11.06
C PRO A 194 15.71 17.20 -9.71
N PRO A 195 16.58 16.41 -9.12
CA PRO A 195 17.94 16.09 -9.56
C PRO A 195 18.05 14.88 -10.49
N SER A 196 16.94 14.32 -10.94
CA SER A 196 16.89 13.04 -11.67
C SER A 196 17.70 13.08 -12.97
N SER A 197 17.66 14.19 -13.71
CA SER A 197 18.36 14.32 -14.99
C SER A 197 19.88 14.16 -14.89
N ASP A 198 20.44 14.44 -13.71
CA ASP A 198 21.90 14.32 -13.48
C ASP A 198 22.29 12.92 -12.95
N TRP A 199 21.31 12.09 -12.58
CA TRP A 199 21.52 10.82 -11.88
C TRP A 199 21.22 9.60 -12.73
N PHE A 200 20.26 9.73 -13.66
CA PHE A 200 19.76 8.62 -14.45
C PHE A 200 19.81 8.94 -15.92
N SER A 201 20.36 8.03 -16.69
CA SER A 201 20.14 7.99 -18.13
C SER A 201 18.79 7.31 -18.40
N SER A 202 18.05 7.80 -19.39
CA SER A 202 16.82 7.15 -19.81
C SER A 202 17.09 5.72 -20.27
N THR A 203 16.34 4.76 -19.69
CA THR A 203 16.43 3.35 -20.07
C THR A 203 15.42 3.05 -21.18
N THR A 204 15.63 1.93 -21.91
CA THR A 204 14.66 1.43 -22.88
C THR A 204 13.28 1.21 -22.24
N ASN A 205 13.24 0.69 -21.02
CA ASN A 205 12.01 0.46 -20.26
C ASN A 205 11.28 1.77 -19.94
N TYR A 206 12.00 2.78 -19.45
CA TYR A 206 11.43 4.10 -19.19
C TYR A 206 10.91 4.78 -20.45
N ASN A 207 11.68 4.74 -21.54
CA ASN A 207 11.25 5.33 -22.82
C ASN A 207 9.98 4.67 -23.36
N ASN A 208 9.82 3.36 -23.14
CA ASN A 208 8.60 2.64 -23.44
C ASN A 208 7.42 3.13 -22.60
N TYR A 209 7.63 3.27 -21.30
CA TYR A 209 6.62 3.80 -20.37
C TYR A 209 6.16 5.21 -20.75
N VAL A 210 7.09 6.12 -21.08
CA VAL A 210 6.75 7.49 -21.54
C VAL A 210 5.91 7.48 -22.81
N LYS A 211 6.21 6.58 -23.75
CA LYS A 211 5.41 6.42 -24.99
C LYS A 211 4.00 5.92 -24.67
N PHE A 212 3.89 4.92 -23.79
CA PHE A 212 2.61 4.45 -23.27
C PHE A 212 1.82 5.58 -22.58
N ALA A 213 2.45 6.31 -21.65
CA ALA A 213 1.78 7.40 -20.92
C ALA A 213 1.28 8.51 -21.86
N LYS A 214 2.06 8.88 -22.88
CA LYS A 214 1.63 9.83 -23.93
C LYS A 214 0.45 9.32 -24.72
N TRP A 215 0.49 8.04 -25.13
CA TRP A 215 -0.63 7.41 -25.83
C TRP A 215 -1.88 7.37 -24.96
N ALA A 216 -1.78 6.96 -23.68
CA ALA A 216 -2.90 6.91 -22.76
C ALA A 216 -3.54 8.31 -22.58
N ALA A 217 -2.73 9.36 -22.43
CA ALA A 217 -3.21 10.73 -22.35
C ALA A 217 -3.96 11.18 -23.60
N THR A 218 -3.45 10.86 -24.81
CA THR A 218 -4.04 11.33 -26.06
C THR A 218 -5.20 10.46 -26.57
N SER A 219 -5.18 9.16 -26.28
CA SER A 219 -6.14 8.19 -26.84
C SER A 219 -7.21 7.74 -25.85
N GLN A 220 -6.91 7.74 -24.55
CA GLN A 220 -7.84 7.35 -23.50
C GLN A 220 -8.30 8.54 -22.63
N GLY A 221 -7.63 9.70 -22.73
CA GLY A 221 -7.88 10.85 -21.87
C GLY A 221 -7.33 10.68 -20.44
N THR A 222 -6.38 9.77 -20.26
CA THR A 222 -5.70 9.55 -18.97
C THR A 222 -4.97 10.82 -18.53
N VAL A 223 -5.18 11.22 -17.28
CA VAL A 223 -4.46 12.36 -16.68
C VAL A 223 -3.18 11.83 -16.02
N ARG A 224 -2.01 12.16 -16.60
CA ARG A 224 -0.73 11.84 -15.97
C ARG A 224 -0.31 12.95 -15.02
N GLU A 225 0.00 12.59 -13.78
CA GLU A 225 0.48 13.51 -12.75
C GLU A 225 1.69 12.92 -12.02
N LYS A 226 2.65 13.79 -11.67
CA LYS A 226 3.68 13.47 -10.68
C LYS A 226 3.04 13.39 -9.29
N VAL A 227 3.47 12.43 -8.48
CA VAL A 227 3.06 12.33 -7.07
C VAL A 227 3.45 13.61 -6.32
N ARG A 228 2.48 14.29 -5.74
CA ARG A 228 2.67 15.48 -4.91
C ARG A 228 2.95 15.07 -3.47
N VAL A 229 4.21 15.13 -3.06
CA VAL A 229 4.61 14.75 -1.69
C VAL A 229 3.92 15.64 -0.66
N GLY A 230 3.43 15.03 0.42
CA GLY A 230 2.65 15.67 1.49
C GLY A 230 1.16 15.84 1.17
N ALA A 231 0.73 15.67 -0.09
CA ALA A 231 -0.68 15.77 -0.45
C ALA A 231 -1.51 14.59 0.06
N ASN A 232 -2.76 14.87 0.44
CA ASN A 232 -3.79 13.88 0.77
C ASN A 232 -5.07 14.09 -0.05
N ASP A 233 -5.00 14.94 -1.07
CA ASP A 233 -6.08 15.30 -1.99
C ASP A 233 -5.83 14.82 -3.43
N GLN A 234 -4.75 14.09 -3.68
CA GLN A 234 -4.38 13.61 -5.01
C GLN A 234 -4.96 12.24 -5.32
N ILE A 235 -5.00 11.37 -4.32
CA ILE A 235 -5.57 10.02 -4.39
C ILE A 235 -6.76 9.99 -3.44
N VAL A 236 -7.96 10.03 -3.99
CA VAL A 236 -9.21 10.16 -3.24
C VAL A 236 -10.27 9.20 -3.77
N MET A 237 -11.30 8.97 -3.02
CA MET A 237 -12.51 8.30 -3.49
C MET A 237 -13.16 9.14 -4.61
N VAL A 238 -13.44 8.54 -5.78
CA VAL A 238 -13.98 9.25 -6.95
C VAL A 238 -15.40 8.85 -7.32
N HIS A 239 -15.89 7.70 -6.83
CA HIS A 239 -17.24 7.21 -7.13
C HIS A 239 -18.27 7.81 -6.17
N LYS A 240 -17.93 7.86 -4.88
CA LYS A 240 -18.79 8.43 -3.83
C LYS A 240 -17.93 9.10 -2.75
N PRO A 241 -17.35 10.30 -3.05
CA PRO A 241 -16.40 10.97 -2.16
C PRO A 241 -16.89 11.19 -0.72
N SER A 242 -18.20 11.22 -0.51
CA SER A 242 -18.85 11.38 0.80
C SER A 242 -19.17 10.05 1.50
N ALA A 243 -18.70 8.91 1.00
CA ALA A 243 -19.01 7.60 1.61
C ALA A 243 -18.47 7.52 3.06
N THR A 244 -17.32 8.11 3.32
CA THR A 244 -16.75 8.23 4.66
C THR A 244 -15.68 9.32 4.69
N ASP A 245 -15.63 10.11 5.77
CA ASP A 245 -14.54 11.05 6.04
C ASP A 245 -13.34 10.36 6.74
N ALA A 246 -13.45 9.07 7.04
CA ALA A 246 -12.43 8.31 7.75
C ALA A 246 -11.33 7.75 6.82
N PHE A 247 -11.52 7.83 5.48
CA PHE A 247 -10.54 7.34 4.50
C PHE A 247 -9.60 8.46 4.04
N GLU A 248 -8.30 8.19 4.04
CA GLU A 248 -7.27 9.10 3.55
C GLU A 248 -6.13 8.32 2.88
N VAL A 249 -5.60 8.83 1.78
CA VAL A 249 -4.30 8.43 1.22
C VAL A 249 -3.38 9.64 1.25
N ARG A 250 -2.26 9.52 1.98
CA ARG A 250 -1.23 10.57 2.04
C ARG A 250 0.04 10.14 1.33
N ASN A 251 0.53 11.01 0.48
CA ASN A 251 1.79 10.83 -0.24
C ASN A 251 2.96 11.20 0.69
N LEU A 252 3.72 10.20 1.16
CA LEU A 252 4.82 10.42 2.11
C LEU A 252 6.13 10.77 1.42
N ALA A 253 6.43 10.13 0.30
CA ALA A 253 7.67 10.34 -0.45
C ALA A 253 7.45 10.07 -1.95
N ALA A 254 8.22 10.74 -2.78
CA ALA A 254 8.36 10.48 -4.21
C ALA A 254 9.55 11.26 -4.78
N GLY A 255 10.27 10.68 -5.75
CA GLY A 255 11.34 11.39 -6.46
C GLY A 255 12.47 11.90 -5.55
N GLY A 256 12.72 11.22 -4.43
CA GLY A 256 13.73 11.60 -3.45
C GLY A 256 13.33 12.73 -2.49
N TYR A 257 12.09 13.18 -2.56
CA TYR A 257 11.50 14.11 -1.58
C TYR A 257 10.68 13.34 -0.55
N VAL A 258 10.67 13.81 0.68
CA VAL A 258 9.88 13.26 1.79
C VAL A 258 9.07 14.37 2.46
N TRP A 259 7.84 14.07 2.83
CA TRP A 259 6.97 14.98 3.57
C TRP A 259 7.57 15.36 4.93
N THR A 260 7.43 16.61 5.33
CA THR A 260 8.00 17.13 6.59
C THR A 260 7.07 16.96 7.80
N GLY A 261 5.83 16.49 7.58
CA GLY A 261 4.80 16.41 8.62
C GLY A 261 3.92 17.66 8.72
N THR A 262 4.17 18.71 7.91
CA THR A 262 3.44 19.97 7.94
C THR A 262 2.83 20.27 6.58
N GLY A 263 1.51 20.43 6.52
CA GLY A 263 0.79 20.77 5.28
C GLY A 263 1.21 19.86 4.11
N THR A 264 1.66 20.46 3.02
CA THR A 264 2.23 19.76 1.86
C THR A 264 3.73 20.02 1.69
N GLU A 265 4.40 20.48 2.75
CA GLU A 265 5.84 20.75 2.71
C GLU A 265 6.63 19.45 2.56
N SER A 266 7.65 19.49 1.72
CA SER A 266 8.56 18.36 1.50
C SER A 266 10.01 18.81 1.50
N ALA A 267 10.90 17.90 1.88
CA ALA A 267 12.34 18.11 1.86
C ALA A 267 13.02 16.95 1.13
N THR A 268 14.08 17.26 0.38
CA THR A 268 14.93 16.25 -0.23
C THR A 268 16.21 16.08 0.55
N ARG A 269 16.74 14.86 0.57
CA ARG A 269 18.09 14.53 1.03
C ARG A 269 19.04 14.32 -0.14
N LEU A 270 18.53 14.35 -1.35
CA LEU A 270 19.34 14.20 -2.54
C LEU A 270 20.34 15.36 -2.64
N PRO A 271 21.59 15.11 -3.04
CA PRO A 271 22.55 16.17 -3.28
C PRO A 271 22.04 17.11 -4.38
N SER A 272 22.39 18.37 -4.26
CA SER A 272 22.18 19.33 -5.34
C SER A 272 23.00 18.94 -6.58
N THR A 273 22.58 19.42 -7.75
CA THR A 273 23.35 19.27 -9.02
C THR A 273 24.81 19.69 -8.88
N ALA A 274 25.10 20.74 -8.08
CA ALA A 274 26.44 21.22 -7.85
C ALA A 274 27.28 20.24 -6.99
N GLU A 275 26.67 19.58 -6.01
CA GLU A 275 27.31 18.54 -5.19
C GLU A 275 27.52 17.28 -6.00
N LEU A 276 26.55 16.88 -6.82
CA LEU A 276 26.68 15.75 -7.76
C LEU A 276 27.86 15.90 -8.72
N LYS A 277 28.04 17.08 -9.29
CA LYS A 277 29.18 17.35 -10.19
C LYS A 277 30.53 17.26 -9.51
N LYS A 278 30.58 17.40 -8.18
CA LYS A 278 31.79 17.20 -7.38
C LYS A 278 32.03 15.74 -6.99
N MET A 279 30.97 14.92 -7.05
CA MET A 279 31.08 13.48 -6.79
C MET A 279 31.71 12.80 -8.01
N GLY A 280 32.53 11.79 -7.78
CA GLY A 280 33.04 10.95 -8.86
C GLY A 280 31.88 10.20 -9.54
N SER A 281 32.05 9.82 -10.81
CA SER A 281 31.03 9.05 -11.56
C SER A 281 30.61 7.76 -10.87
N SER A 282 31.50 7.13 -10.09
CA SER A 282 31.20 5.99 -9.23
C SER A 282 30.22 6.34 -8.10
N ASP A 283 30.32 7.55 -7.56
CA ASP A 283 29.50 8.00 -6.43
C ASP A 283 28.12 8.48 -6.89
N ALA A 284 28.06 9.20 -8.01
CA ALA A 284 26.80 9.57 -8.65
C ALA A 284 25.99 8.33 -9.10
N GLY A 285 26.67 7.31 -9.66
CA GLY A 285 26.05 6.03 -10.02
C GLY A 285 25.55 5.20 -8.84
N GLN A 286 25.88 5.57 -7.61
CA GLN A 286 25.39 4.92 -6.38
C GLN A 286 24.00 5.40 -5.96
N CYS A 287 23.47 6.47 -6.54
CA CYS A 287 22.09 6.87 -6.33
C CYS A 287 21.15 5.98 -7.13
N GLY A 288 20.74 4.88 -6.53
CA GLY A 288 19.82 3.95 -7.19
C GLY A 288 18.42 4.53 -7.33
N GLU A 289 17.66 4.05 -8.30
CA GLU A 289 16.26 4.40 -8.56
C GLU A 289 15.37 4.17 -7.31
N ASN A 290 15.74 3.24 -6.43
CA ASN A 290 15.02 2.92 -5.18
C ASN A 290 14.80 4.13 -4.27
N VAL A 291 15.75 5.08 -4.22
CA VAL A 291 15.57 6.30 -3.41
C VAL A 291 14.50 7.25 -3.96
N MET A 292 14.07 7.01 -5.20
CA MET A 292 13.01 7.77 -5.86
C MET A 292 11.62 7.18 -5.63
N SER A 293 11.51 6.05 -4.94
CA SER A 293 10.25 5.34 -4.72
C SER A 293 9.16 6.22 -4.14
N VAL A 294 7.93 5.97 -4.58
CA VAL A 294 6.73 6.52 -3.96
C VAL A 294 6.46 5.75 -2.67
N ALA A 295 6.22 6.49 -1.60
CA ALA A 295 5.72 5.94 -0.34
C ALA A 295 4.36 6.55 0.00
N LEU A 296 3.43 5.69 0.44
CA LEU A 296 2.06 6.06 0.79
C LEU A 296 1.72 5.62 2.21
N HIS A 297 0.87 6.41 2.85
CA HIS A 297 0.11 6.04 4.04
C HIS A 297 -1.37 6.01 3.65
N VAL A 298 -2.03 4.87 3.85
CA VAL A 298 -3.45 4.68 3.59
C VAL A 298 -4.14 4.43 4.93
N ARG A 299 -5.21 5.15 5.20
CA ARG A 299 -5.97 5.05 6.45
C ARG A 299 -7.45 4.84 6.18
N LEU A 300 -8.08 3.98 6.99
CA LEU A 300 -9.52 3.90 7.15
C LEU A 300 -9.85 3.78 8.65
N GLY A 301 -10.40 4.84 9.24
CA GLY A 301 -10.68 4.89 10.68
C GLY A 301 -9.39 4.71 11.51
N ALA A 302 -9.33 3.64 12.30
CA ALA A 302 -8.16 3.27 13.10
C ALA A 302 -7.17 2.35 12.36
N PHE A 303 -7.51 1.88 11.17
CA PHE A 303 -6.59 1.07 10.37
C PHE A 303 -5.63 1.96 9.59
N ASP A 304 -4.34 1.70 9.74
CA ASP A 304 -3.25 2.35 9.03
C ASP A 304 -2.40 1.34 8.27
N TRP A 305 -2.17 1.61 6.97
CA TRP A 305 -1.32 0.84 6.08
C TRP A 305 -0.16 1.69 5.55
N PHE A 306 1.05 1.14 5.59
CA PHE A 306 2.24 1.75 4.98
C PHE A 306 2.74 0.94 3.79
N THR A 307 3.06 1.62 2.68
CA THR A 307 3.79 1.06 1.53
C THR A 307 4.84 2.06 1.07
N GLY A 308 6.05 1.60 0.82
CA GLY A 308 7.18 2.47 0.48
C GLY A 308 7.92 2.09 -0.80
N GLY A 309 7.30 1.31 -1.71
CA GLY A 309 8.03 0.81 -2.88
C GLY A 309 9.33 0.15 -2.44
N ASP A 310 10.43 0.56 -3.04
CA ASP A 310 11.78 0.08 -2.72
C ASP A 310 12.59 1.06 -1.87
N CYS A 311 11.91 1.87 -1.03
CA CYS A 311 12.59 2.73 -0.07
C CYS A 311 13.65 1.95 0.71
N GLN A 312 14.75 2.62 1.02
CA GLN A 312 15.88 2.03 1.72
C GLN A 312 16.44 3.00 2.74
N TYR A 313 17.34 2.48 3.58
CA TYR A 313 18.09 3.27 4.55
C TYR A 313 19.60 3.19 4.32
N ASN A 314 20.35 4.03 5.01
CA ASN A 314 21.80 4.19 4.81
C ASN A 314 22.67 3.09 5.44
N GLY A 315 22.16 1.91 5.78
CA GLY A 315 22.76 0.90 6.66
C GLY A 315 24.22 0.54 6.43
N ARG A 316 24.67 0.47 5.18
CA ARG A 316 26.08 0.16 4.81
C ARG A 316 26.72 1.22 3.91
N SER A 317 26.02 2.31 3.63
CA SER A 317 26.46 3.36 2.74
C SER A 317 26.99 4.56 3.53
N THR A 318 28.02 5.22 3.03
CA THR A 318 28.48 6.53 3.53
C THR A 318 27.58 7.68 3.05
N TYR A 319 26.60 7.39 2.19
CA TYR A 319 25.78 8.39 1.53
C TYR A 319 24.43 8.57 2.24
N ALA A 320 24.33 9.63 3.04
CA ALA A 320 23.11 9.95 3.81
C ALA A 320 21.85 10.14 2.95
N TYR A 321 21.99 10.49 1.68
CA TYR A 321 20.89 10.70 0.74
C TYR A 321 20.16 9.40 0.35
N LYS A 322 20.77 8.23 0.56
CA LYS A 322 20.11 6.94 0.34
C LYS A 322 19.06 6.63 1.39
N ASP A 323 19.07 7.32 2.51
CA ASP A 323 18.18 7.08 3.62
C ASP A 323 16.87 7.86 3.46
N ILE A 324 15.89 7.23 2.87
CA ILE A 324 14.52 7.74 2.76
C ILE A 324 13.66 7.28 3.94
N GLU A 325 14.02 6.19 4.60
CA GLU A 325 13.24 5.63 5.72
C GLU A 325 13.32 6.49 7.00
N ALA A 326 14.50 7.03 7.34
CA ALA A 326 14.64 7.83 8.55
C ALA A 326 13.78 9.13 8.54
N PRO A 327 13.69 9.92 7.45
CA PRO A 327 12.74 11.02 7.42
C PRO A 327 11.27 10.58 7.44
N ILE A 328 10.91 9.45 6.81
CA ILE A 328 9.55 8.88 6.89
C ILE A 328 9.22 8.51 8.35
N ALA A 329 10.15 7.91 9.08
CA ALA A 329 9.95 7.57 10.50
C ALA A 329 9.58 8.77 11.36
N LYS A 330 10.05 9.99 11.03
CA LYS A 330 9.75 11.21 11.80
C LYS A 330 8.32 11.70 11.66
N VAL A 331 7.63 11.33 10.59
CA VAL A 331 6.28 11.81 10.26
C VAL A 331 5.21 10.72 10.40
N MET A 332 5.63 9.47 10.60
CA MET A 332 4.74 8.34 10.78
C MET A 332 4.48 8.02 12.26
N LYS A 333 3.49 7.16 12.48
CA LYS A 333 3.11 6.56 13.76
C LYS A 333 3.01 5.04 13.58
N LYS A 334 2.54 4.31 14.60
CA LYS A 334 2.21 2.89 14.49
C LYS A 334 1.23 2.67 13.34
N VAL A 335 1.41 1.56 12.63
CA VAL A 335 0.49 1.09 11.60
C VAL A 335 0.05 -0.34 11.92
N GLU A 336 -1.15 -0.72 11.52
CA GLU A 336 -1.66 -2.08 11.69
C GLU A 336 -0.99 -3.05 10.73
N ALA A 337 -0.74 -2.59 9.50
CA ALA A 337 -0.10 -3.43 8.50
C ALA A 337 0.84 -2.62 7.59
N MET A 338 1.82 -3.31 7.02
CA MET A 338 2.70 -2.69 6.03
C MET A 338 3.19 -3.68 4.98
N LYS A 339 3.52 -3.14 3.81
CA LYS A 339 4.38 -3.80 2.83
C LYS A 339 5.84 -3.63 3.26
N ALA A 340 6.62 -4.70 3.20
CA ALA A 340 8.07 -4.60 3.37
C ALA A 340 8.69 -3.76 2.25
N ASN A 341 9.49 -2.75 2.59
CA ASN A 341 10.24 -2.01 1.59
C ASN A 341 11.21 -2.95 0.86
N HIS A 342 11.34 -2.75 -0.47
CA HIS A 342 12.29 -3.42 -1.34
C HIS A 342 12.33 -4.95 -1.11
N HIS A 343 11.15 -5.58 -1.18
CA HIS A 343 10.99 -7.04 -1.07
C HIS A 343 11.61 -7.66 0.19
N CYS A 344 11.75 -6.88 1.28
CA CYS A 344 12.41 -7.33 2.52
C CYS A 344 13.91 -7.68 2.35
N THR A 345 14.64 -6.98 1.45
CA THR A 345 16.08 -7.18 1.24
C THR A 345 16.92 -6.55 2.34
N ALA A 346 18.26 -6.68 2.24
CA ALA A 346 19.20 -5.94 3.07
C ALA A 346 19.10 -4.41 2.85
N ASN A 347 19.50 -3.61 3.83
CA ASN A 347 19.47 -2.14 3.80
C ASN A 347 18.09 -1.51 3.60
N THR A 348 17.06 -2.22 3.99
CA THR A 348 15.66 -1.78 3.98
C THR A 348 14.99 -2.12 5.30
N ASN A 349 13.87 -1.45 5.61
CA ASN A 349 13.13 -1.68 6.83
C ASN A 349 14.02 -1.49 8.07
N SER A 350 14.54 -0.28 8.21
CA SER A 350 15.49 0.09 9.28
C SER A 350 14.88 -0.10 10.67
N ALA A 351 15.73 -0.31 11.67
CA ALA A 351 15.28 -0.40 13.06
C ALA A 351 14.61 0.91 13.52
N GLU A 352 15.04 2.08 13.01
CA GLU A 352 14.44 3.39 13.29
C GLU A 352 13.01 3.46 12.76
N LEU A 353 12.79 3.09 11.49
CA LEU A 353 11.46 3.06 10.90
C LEU A 353 10.54 2.06 11.64
N LEU A 354 11.03 0.86 11.89
CA LEU A 354 10.24 -0.20 12.51
C LEU A 354 9.93 0.07 14.00
N ALA A 355 10.79 0.80 14.71
CA ALA A 355 10.50 1.24 16.09
C ALA A 355 9.28 2.17 16.15
N VAL A 356 9.00 2.90 15.07
CA VAL A 356 7.83 3.76 14.94
C VAL A 356 6.63 3.00 14.39
N LEU A 357 6.78 2.33 13.24
CA LEU A 357 5.65 1.68 12.56
C LEU A 357 5.10 0.47 13.32
N ARG A 358 5.94 -0.38 13.89
CA ARG A 358 5.57 -1.54 14.72
C ARG A 358 4.37 -2.33 14.17
N PRO A 359 4.37 -2.77 12.91
CA PRO A 359 3.21 -3.37 12.27
C PRO A 359 2.79 -4.67 12.95
N ASP A 360 1.49 -4.94 12.98
CA ASP A 360 0.96 -6.24 13.41
C ASP A 360 0.97 -7.26 12.27
N VAL A 361 0.91 -6.77 11.02
CA VAL A 361 0.98 -7.58 9.80
C VAL A 361 2.04 -7.02 8.85
N LEU A 362 2.93 -7.90 8.38
CA LEU A 362 3.93 -7.64 7.35
C LEU A 362 3.61 -8.43 6.09
N VAL A 363 3.54 -7.76 4.94
CA VAL A 363 3.47 -8.39 3.62
C VAL A 363 4.79 -8.17 2.88
N ALA A 364 5.44 -9.25 2.46
CA ALA A 364 6.68 -9.22 1.69
C ALA A 364 6.43 -9.79 0.28
N SER A 365 6.47 -8.93 -0.73
CA SER A 365 6.41 -9.32 -2.15
C SER A 365 7.77 -9.85 -2.58
N SER A 366 8.09 -11.09 -2.19
CA SER A 366 9.40 -11.70 -2.42
C SER A 366 9.37 -12.65 -3.62
N TRP A 367 10.49 -12.70 -4.36
CA TRP A 367 10.58 -13.47 -5.59
C TRP A 367 12.01 -13.99 -5.89
N ARG A 368 13.02 -13.66 -5.06
CA ARG A 368 14.42 -14.05 -5.22
C ARG A 368 14.95 -14.83 -4.02
N ASP A 369 16.05 -15.54 -4.19
CA ASP A 369 16.72 -16.30 -3.13
C ASP A 369 17.26 -15.45 -1.97
N VAL A 370 17.32 -14.14 -2.18
CA VAL A 370 17.77 -13.15 -1.19
C VAL A 370 16.60 -12.33 -0.60
N GLN A 371 15.37 -12.77 -0.83
CA GLN A 371 14.14 -12.08 -0.41
C GLN A 371 13.16 -13.10 0.22
N PRO A 372 12.72 -12.86 1.46
CA PRO A 372 13.19 -11.89 2.44
C PRO A 372 14.54 -12.28 3.09
N ARG A 373 15.25 -11.30 3.68
CA ARG A 373 16.48 -11.55 4.46
C ARG A 373 16.16 -11.83 5.93
N ALA A 374 16.87 -12.78 6.54
CA ALA A 374 16.71 -13.11 7.95
C ALA A 374 16.97 -11.91 8.86
N GLU A 375 18.01 -11.12 8.58
CA GLU A 375 18.34 -9.91 9.35
C GLU A 375 17.20 -8.88 9.32
N THR A 376 16.51 -8.74 8.18
CA THR A 376 15.40 -7.80 8.01
C THR A 376 14.17 -8.30 8.75
N MET A 377 13.79 -9.56 8.58
CA MET A 377 12.68 -10.17 9.33
C MET A 377 12.91 -10.16 10.85
N THR A 378 14.16 -10.35 11.29
CA THR A 378 14.54 -10.25 12.71
C THR A 378 14.32 -8.83 13.25
N ARG A 379 14.52 -7.78 12.43
CA ARG A 379 14.20 -6.40 12.83
C ARG A 379 12.71 -6.21 13.06
N PHE A 380 11.84 -6.77 12.20
CA PHE A 380 10.39 -6.76 12.41
C PHE A 380 9.99 -7.44 13.70
N ILE A 381 10.50 -8.65 13.96
CA ILE A 381 10.22 -9.40 15.20
C ILE A 381 10.72 -8.64 16.45
N LYS A 382 11.84 -7.93 16.35
CA LYS A 382 12.34 -7.08 17.45
C LYS A 382 11.45 -5.85 17.70
N ALA A 383 10.87 -5.29 16.65
CA ALA A 383 9.97 -4.14 16.77
C ALA A 383 8.59 -4.56 17.32
N ASN A 384 8.08 -5.72 16.88
CA ASN A 384 6.85 -6.33 17.36
C ASN A 384 7.01 -7.86 17.34
N SER A 385 7.13 -8.49 18.54
CA SER A 385 7.30 -9.95 18.67
C SER A 385 6.14 -10.77 18.10
N GLU A 386 4.95 -10.17 18.04
CA GLU A 386 3.70 -10.81 17.59
C GLU A 386 3.42 -10.59 16.09
N VAL A 387 4.30 -9.87 15.37
CA VAL A 387 4.11 -9.59 13.94
C VAL A 387 3.83 -10.87 13.15
N LYS A 388 2.78 -10.84 12.32
CA LYS A 388 2.43 -11.91 11.39
C LYS A 388 3.07 -11.62 10.04
N ILE A 389 3.89 -12.55 9.55
CA ILE A 389 4.72 -12.37 8.35
C ILE A 389 4.11 -13.18 7.20
N PHE A 390 3.76 -12.50 6.13
CA PHE A 390 3.22 -13.08 4.91
C PHE A 390 4.17 -12.78 3.75
N ALA A 391 4.69 -13.81 3.09
CA ALA A 391 5.47 -13.66 1.87
C ALA A 391 4.69 -14.22 0.69
N THR A 392 4.72 -13.52 -0.45
CA THR A 392 4.09 -14.00 -1.69
C THR A 392 4.79 -15.24 -2.23
N ASN A 393 6.11 -15.32 -2.05
CA ASN A 393 6.92 -16.47 -2.42
C ASN A 393 8.08 -16.68 -1.44
N LEU A 394 8.54 -17.91 -1.35
CA LEU A 394 9.78 -18.26 -0.68
C LEU A 394 10.46 -19.40 -1.46
N THR A 395 11.57 -19.11 -2.13
CA THR A 395 12.32 -20.13 -2.89
C THR A 395 12.94 -21.15 -1.95
N ASP A 396 13.19 -22.37 -2.43
CA ASP A 396 13.82 -23.42 -1.61
C ASP A 396 15.23 -23.02 -1.19
N ASN A 397 15.97 -22.33 -2.07
CA ASN A 397 17.30 -21.80 -1.72
C ASN A 397 17.20 -20.74 -0.60
N ASN A 398 16.19 -19.86 -0.64
CA ASN A 398 16.00 -18.90 0.43
C ASN A 398 15.59 -19.56 1.73
N LYS A 399 14.72 -20.61 1.70
CA LYS A 399 14.38 -21.39 2.90
C LYS A 399 15.64 -21.97 3.55
N ALA A 400 16.53 -22.58 2.74
CA ALA A 400 17.79 -23.11 3.23
C ALA A 400 18.70 -22.01 3.81
N THR A 401 18.78 -20.86 3.15
CA THR A 401 19.55 -19.69 3.61
C THR A 401 19.01 -19.17 4.94
N LEU A 402 17.70 -18.96 5.05
CA LEU A 402 17.05 -18.48 6.27
C LEU A 402 17.30 -19.44 7.44
N ALA A 403 17.12 -20.74 7.22
CA ALA A 403 17.39 -21.76 8.24
C ALA A 403 18.86 -21.76 8.67
N SER A 404 19.82 -21.67 7.73
CA SER A 404 21.26 -21.58 8.04
C SER A 404 21.64 -20.33 8.84
N GLN A 405 20.86 -19.26 8.71
CA GLN A 405 21.01 -18.01 9.47
C GLN A 405 20.23 -18.01 10.80
N GLY A 406 19.63 -19.14 11.16
CA GLY A 406 18.90 -19.33 12.42
C GLY A 406 17.51 -18.70 12.45
N PHE A 407 16.94 -18.35 11.28
CA PHE A 407 15.57 -17.87 11.21
C PHE A 407 14.58 -19.04 11.14
N ASP A 408 13.64 -19.06 12.07
CA ASP A 408 12.56 -20.06 12.09
C ASP A 408 11.49 -19.71 11.07
N ILE A 409 11.43 -20.47 9.98
CA ILE A 409 10.41 -20.31 8.91
C ILE A 409 9.00 -20.53 9.45
N GLY A 410 8.82 -21.31 10.53
CA GLY A 410 7.53 -21.49 11.20
C GLY A 410 6.93 -20.19 11.77
N ARG A 411 7.72 -19.12 11.88
CA ARG A 411 7.26 -17.77 12.21
C ARG A 411 6.50 -17.08 11.08
N MET A 412 6.57 -17.61 9.85
CA MET A 412 5.87 -17.06 8.69
C MET A 412 4.47 -17.62 8.59
N SER A 413 3.46 -16.76 8.53
CA SER A 413 2.05 -17.13 8.37
C SER A 413 1.75 -17.67 6.97
N ALA A 414 2.42 -17.12 5.94
CA ALA A 414 2.38 -17.60 4.57
C ALA A 414 3.73 -17.46 3.88
N ILE A 415 4.01 -18.35 2.93
CA ILE A 415 5.23 -18.37 2.11
C ILE A 415 4.93 -18.53 0.61
N SER A 416 3.67 -18.44 0.22
CA SER A 416 3.17 -18.42 -1.16
C SER A 416 1.73 -17.91 -1.17
N GLY A 417 1.26 -17.44 -2.33
CA GLY A 417 -0.12 -17.03 -2.57
C GLY A 417 -0.29 -15.53 -2.80
N HIS A 418 -1.45 -15.14 -3.30
CA HIS A 418 -1.88 -13.75 -3.25
C HIS A 418 -2.27 -13.42 -1.80
N ILE A 419 -1.94 -12.22 -1.33
CA ILE A 419 -2.25 -11.79 0.04
C ILE A 419 -3.29 -10.66 -0.01
N VAL A 420 -4.41 -10.84 0.66
CA VAL A 420 -5.49 -9.84 0.71
C VAL A 420 -5.72 -9.39 2.14
N LEU A 421 -5.62 -8.09 2.38
CA LEU A 421 -6.08 -7.46 3.60
C LEU A 421 -7.47 -6.88 3.32
N ARG A 422 -8.48 -7.30 4.09
CA ARG A 422 -9.83 -6.76 4.03
C ARG A 422 -10.16 -6.03 5.32
N VAL A 423 -10.32 -4.72 5.23
CA VAL A 423 -10.59 -3.84 6.37
C VAL A 423 -12.08 -3.57 6.47
N HIS A 424 -12.64 -3.79 7.65
CA HIS A 424 -14.04 -3.52 7.95
C HIS A 424 -14.38 -2.03 7.74
N PRO A 425 -15.59 -1.68 7.32
CA PRO A 425 -16.00 -0.28 7.05
C PRO A 425 -15.75 0.70 8.22
N SER A 426 -15.79 0.23 9.47
CA SER A 426 -15.46 1.06 10.62
C SER A 426 -13.96 1.36 10.78
N GLY A 427 -13.09 0.65 10.05
CA GLY A 427 -11.64 0.71 10.25
C GLY A 427 -11.16 0.14 11.58
N SER A 428 -12.02 -0.48 12.39
CA SER A 428 -11.67 -0.96 13.74
C SER A 428 -11.05 -2.35 13.74
N ARG A 429 -11.13 -3.08 12.64
CA ARG A 429 -10.59 -4.45 12.49
C ARG A 429 -10.38 -4.81 11.05
N PHE A 430 -9.55 -5.83 10.81
CA PHE A 430 -9.27 -6.36 9.47
C PHE A 430 -8.95 -7.85 9.50
N TRP A 431 -9.03 -8.50 8.35
CA TRP A 431 -8.63 -9.88 8.11
C TRP A 431 -7.54 -9.95 7.06
N VAL A 432 -6.77 -11.05 7.11
CA VAL A 432 -5.79 -11.38 6.06
C VAL A 432 -6.13 -12.73 5.47
N TYR A 433 -6.35 -12.74 4.15
CA TYR A 433 -6.58 -13.94 3.37
C TYR A 433 -5.36 -14.24 2.51
N VAL A 434 -5.00 -15.52 2.43
CA VAL A 434 -4.03 -16.02 1.47
C VAL A 434 -4.80 -16.80 0.41
N LEU A 435 -4.69 -16.37 -0.84
CA LEU A 435 -5.37 -17.04 -1.95
C LEU A 435 -4.38 -17.97 -2.66
N ASP A 436 -4.89 -19.09 -3.16
CA ASP A 436 -4.12 -20.02 -3.98
C ASP A 436 -3.66 -19.33 -5.27
N ASP A 437 -2.39 -19.46 -5.59
CA ASP A 437 -1.75 -18.87 -6.76
C ASP A 437 -1.37 -19.91 -7.83
N SER A 438 -1.83 -21.16 -7.65
CA SER A 438 -1.59 -22.23 -8.60
C SER A 438 -2.54 -22.24 -9.80
N ASP A 439 -3.65 -21.52 -9.65
CA ASP A 439 -4.64 -21.28 -10.71
C ASP A 439 -5.34 -19.93 -10.49
N GLU A 440 -6.29 -19.59 -11.35
CA GLU A 440 -7.08 -18.34 -11.27
C GLU A 440 -8.44 -18.56 -10.57
N SER A 441 -8.57 -19.55 -9.70
CA SER A 441 -9.80 -19.78 -8.93
C SER A 441 -9.94 -18.85 -7.71
N TYR A 442 -8.84 -18.26 -7.26
CA TYR A 442 -8.76 -17.32 -6.13
C TYR A 442 -9.40 -17.85 -4.84
N LYS A 443 -9.24 -19.17 -4.59
CA LYS A 443 -9.71 -19.82 -3.37
C LYS A 443 -8.83 -19.45 -2.18
N VAL A 444 -9.47 -19.24 -1.05
CA VAL A 444 -8.79 -18.98 0.22
C VAL A 444 -8.06 -20.26 0.65
N SER A 445 -6.72 -20.20 0.71
CA SER A 445 -5.88 -21.26 1.24
C SER A 445 -5.64 -21.11 2.75
N LYS A 446 -5.63 -19.86 3.25
CA LYS A 446 -5.55 -19.54 4.69
C LYS A 446 -6.32 -18.25 4.99
N ALA A 447 -6.92 -18.18 6.19
CA ALA A 447 -7.61 -17.00 6.69
C ALA A 447 -7.14 -16.68 8.12
N PHE A 448 -6.91 -15.41 8.41
CA PHE A 448 -6.39 -14.92 9.69
C PHE A 448 -7.17 -13.68 10.13
N GLY A 449 -7.34 -13.50 11.44
CA GLY A 449 -8.07 -12.38 12.01
C GLY A 449 -9.37 -12.84 12.69
N PRO A 450 -10.24 -11.87 13.14
CA PRO A 450 -10.00 -10.44 12.98
C PRO A 450 -8.81 -9.94 13.80
N TYR A 451 -8.04 -9.01 13.23
CA TYR A 451 -7.08 -8.19 13.95
C TYR A 451 -7.75 -6.87 14.34
N ASN A 452 -7.62 -6.45 15.60
CA ASN A 452 -8.16 -5.18 16.06
C ASN A 452 -7.20 -4.04 15.77
N CYS A 453 -7.72 -2.94 15.23
CA CYS A 453 -6.99 -1.70 15.00
C CYS A 453 -7.02 -0.80 16.25
N GLN A 454 -5.95 -0.02 16.50
CA GLN A 454 -5.76 0.76 17.73
C GLN A 454 -5.50 2.25 17.43
#